data_d7fab5c1d151e987a4772043989e3288
#
_entry.id   d7fab5c1d151e987a4772043989e3288
#
_cell.length_a   1.000
_cell.length_b   1.000
_cell.length_c   1.000
_cell.angle_alpha   90.00
_cell.angle_beta   90.00
_cell.angle_gamma   90.00
#
_symmetry.space_group_name_H-M   'P 1'
#
loop_
_entity.id
_entity.type
_entity.pdbx_description
1 polymer ?
#
loop_
_entity_poly.entity_id
_entity_poly.type
_entity_poly.pdbx_seq_one_letter_code
_entity_poly.pdbx_strand_id
1 'polypeptide(L)'
;MQTKQTFLVALTSAALVIAPICVSAQIPATQGVRLGLNYTLGTKPGVLVLPLDSAGGDSVRAIIQRDIDYDDRATVITLDDAAARAMMPKTGDNFNYPLFAKLGVVAILRPERSLTGINITMYDVGAKKRLQVGGFPLLAEANSPAWRLALHRASDEVERWIFGTSGSAATRILFSGGDKQIWVIDSDGENAKKLTSVTLAMSAGWSPDGSKFVFCGFTPSGSQIAVYSFVTGALHWLSGTARGLNITPAFAPDGNTIAYASGTDHGTDIMVMQDNDASPSRRVTVGKGTDNTSPSFSPDGRQIAFMSGRAGHPEVYTMDADGTNATLLTEFTYGEQAYRASPDWASDGRRIAYESRIDGDFQIMTMDMRDRSTKQYTSDGQNEDPAWSPDARHMVFSSTRTGPRQLWVLDAESGRMRQLTHAAGARLAAWSPILKP
;
A
#
# COMPACT_ATOMS: atom_id res chain seq x y z
N MET A 1 89.81 1.28 21.79
CA MET A 1 88.89 2.17 22.46
C MET A 1 87.45 1.72 22.07
N GLN A 2 86.79 1.05 23.01
CA GLN A 2 85.47 0.44 22.77
C GLN A 2 84.38 1.41 23.18
N THR A 3 83.49 1.71 22.30
CA THR A 3 82.23 2.45 22.59
C THR A 3 81.08 1.48 22.75
N LYS A 4 80.52 1.42 23.96
CA LYS A 4 79.32 0.63 24.28
C LYS A 4 78.06 1.34 23.71
N GLN A 5 77.30 0.64 22.88
CA GLN A 5 75.94 1.00 22.52
C GLN A 5 74.97 0.41 23.52
N THR A 6 74.17 1.23 24.12
CA THR A 6 73.07 0.84 25.01
C THR A 6 71.79 0.77 24.17
N PHE A 7 71.17 -0.44 24.10
CA PHE A 7 69.85 -0.63 23.46
C PHE A 7 68.79 -0.28 24.50
N LEU A 8 67.93 0.67 24.15
CA LEU A 8 66.70 1.02 24.90
C LEU A 8 65.57 0.21 24.29
N VAL A 9 64.99 -0.72 25.07
CA VAL A 9 63.78 -1.47 24.65
C VAL A 9 62.56 -0.69 25.10
N ALA A 10 61.81 -0.16 24.15
CA ALA A 10 60.49 0.47 24.39
C ALA A 10 59.40 -0.64 24.40
N LEU A 11 58.79 -0.87 25.55
CA LEU A 11 57.55 -1.67 25.65
C LEU A 11 56.39 -0.80 25.26
N THR A 12 55.79 -1.09 24.10
CA THR A 12 54.50 -0.55 23.72
C THR A 12 53.38 -1.47 24.22
N SER A 13 52.64 -1.03 25.24
CA SER A 13 51.41 -1.68 25.72
C SER A 13 50.28 -1.47 24.71
N ALA A 14 49.93 -2.47 23.93
CA ALA A 14 48.72 -2.48 23.09
C ALA A 14 47.52 -2.71 23.96
N ALA A 15 46.67 -1.70 24.19
CA ALA A 15 45.36 -1.83 24.80
C ALA A 15 44.40 -2.43 23.77
N LEU A 16 44.00 -3.68 24.01
CA LEU A 16 42.98 -4.36 23.22
C LEU A 16 41.60 -3.78 23.58
N VAL A 17 41.04 -2.91 22.75
CA VAL A 17 39.66 -2.44 22.85
C VAL A 17 38.76 -3.53 22.30
N ILE A 18 38.15 -4.30 23.19
CA ILE A 18 37.08 -5.26 22.84
C ILE A 18 35.81 -4.45 22.65
N ALA A 19 35.44 -4.15 21.40
CA ALA A 19 34.11 -3.64 21.07
C ALA A 19 33.10 -4.79 21.20
N PRO A 20 31.93 -4.57 21.82
CA PRO A 20 30.89 -5.59 21.85
C PRO A 20 30.35 -5.80 20.43
N ILE A 21 30.57 -6.99 19.90
CA ILE A 21 29.93 -7.45 18.65
C ILE A 21 28.47 -7.70 19.03
N CYS A 22 27.58 -6.76 18.70
CA CYS A 22 26.15 -7.05 18.62
C CYS A 22 25.92 -8.05 17.50
N VAL A 23 25.89 -9.31 17.82
CA VAL A 23 25.36 -10.34 16.95
C VAL A 23 23.85 -10.14 16.91
N SER A 24 23.35 -9.41 15.92
CA SER A 24 21.94 -9.48 15.55
C SER A 24 21.70 -10.90 15.05
N ALA A 25 21.03 -11.71 15.84
CA ALA A 25 20.54 -13.01 15.41
C ALA A 25 19.56 -12.76 14.26
N GLN A 26 20.04 -12.78 13.03
CA GLN A 26 19.18 -12.97 11.86
C GLN A 26 18.56 -14.36 12.04
N ILE A 27 17.26 -14.39 12.32
CA ILE A 27 16.45 -15.60 12.21
C ILE A 27 16.60 -16.02 10.76
N PRO A 28 17.17 -17.21 10.46
CA PRO A 28 17.29 -17.66 9.08
C PRO A 28 15.87 -17.71 8.52
N ALA A 29 15.63 -17.00 7.41
CA ALA A 29 14.44 -17.18 6.61
C ALA A 29 14.42 -18.68 6.21
N THR A 30 13.60 -19.48 6.88
CA THR A 30 13.34 -20.85 6.51
C THR A 30 12.79 -20.80 5.10
N GLN A 31 13.58 -21.26 4.12
CA GLN A 31 13.08 -21.60 2.80
C GLN A 31 12.05 -22.72 2.99
N GLY A 32 10.78 -22.32 3.23
CA GLY A 32 9.68 -23.26 3.33
C GLY A 32 9.46 -23.90 1.95
N VAL A 33 9.57 -25.21 1.89
CA VAL A 33 9.03 -25.98 0.77
C VAL A 33 7.57 -25.55 0.61
N ARG A 34 7.17 -25.03 -0.56
CA ARG A 34 5.77 -24.69 -0.88
C ARG A 34 4.95 -25.98 -0.85
N LEU A 35 4.32 -26.27 0.26
CA LEU A 35 3.26 -27.27 0.36
C LEU A 35 1.96 -26.51 0.06
N GLY A 36 1.58 -26.40 -1.21
CA GLY A 36 0.33 -25.79 -1.61
C GLY A 36 -0.87 -26.54 -1.01
N LEU A 37 -1.88 -25.79 -0.59
CA LEU A 37 -3.19 -26.36 -0.29
C LEU A 37 -3.75 -27.04 -1.54
N ASN A 38 -4.31 -28.25 -1.37
CA ASN A 38 -5.01 -28.93 -2.45
C ASN A 38 -6.46 -28.46 -2.51
N TYR A 39 -6.77 -27.62 -3.48
CA TYR A 39 -8.15 -27.20 -3.78
C TYR A 39 -8.36 -27.15 -5.30
N THR A 40 -9.62 -27.14 -5.72
CA THR A 40 -9.98 -27.12 -7.14
C THR A 40 -9.62 -25.78 -7.76
N LEU A 41 -8.80 -25.79 -8.79
CA LEU A 41 -8.46 -24.58 -9.56
C LEU A 41 -9.75 -23.87 -10.03
N GLY A 42 -9.79 -22.55 -9.86
CA GLY A 42 -10.95 -21.73 -10.23
C GLY A 42 -12.02 -21.62 -9.16
N THR A 43 -11.83 -22.26 -7.97
CA THR A 43 -12.68 -22.06 -6.79
C THR A 43 -11.92 -21.35 -5.69
N LYS A 44 -12.62 -20.51 -4.89
CA LYS A 44 -12.01 -19.92 -3.69
C LYS A 44 -11.96 -20.98 -2.58
N PRO A 45 -10.78 -21.25 -1.97
CA PRO A 45 -10.68 -22.22 -0.88
C PRO A 45 -11.45 -21.71 0.35
N GLY A 46 -12.19 -22.61 1.00
CA GLY A 46 -12.84 -22.30 2.27
C GLY A 46 -11.84 -22.24 3.41
N VAL A 47 -11.76 -21.13 4.13
CA VAL A 47 -10.87 -20.92 5.28
C VAL A 47 -11.68 -20.71 6.54
N LEU A 48 -11.41 -21.49 7.58
CA LEU A 48 -12.01 -21.37 8.89
C LEU A 48 -10.96 -20.86 9.89
N VAL A 49 -11.27 -19.76 10.59
CA VAL A 49 -10.47 -19.28 11.72
C VAL A 49 -11.15 -19.71 13.02
N LEU A 50 -10.44 -20.51 13.81
CA LEU A 50 -10.94 -20.96 15.11
C LEU A 50 -10.84 -19.84 16.17
N PRO A 51 -11.69 -19.88 17.21
CA PRO A 51 -11.60 -18.91 18.29
C PRO A 51 -10.30 -19.07 19.10
N LEU A 52 -9.78 -17.96 19.60
CA LEU A 52 -8.68 -17.94 20.53
C LEU A 52 -9.24 -17.83 21.97
N ASP A 53 -8.92 -18.82 22.81
CA ASP A 53 -9.35 -18.83 24.23
C ASP A 53 -8.50 -17.87 25.08
N SER A 54 -8.77 -16.57 24.97
CA SER A 54 -8.14 -15.54 25.80
C SER A 54 -8.91 -14.22 25.74
N ALA A 55 -8.64 -13.33 26.70
CA ALA A 55 -9.12 -11.96 26.62
C ALA A 55 -8.61 -11.28 25.32
N GLY A 56 -9.52 -10.71 24.54
CA GLY A 56 -9.24 -10.15 23.20
C GLY A 56 -9.18 -11.17 22.07
N GLY A 57 -9.45 -12.45 22.31
CA GLY A 57 -9.44 -13.49 21.29
C GLY A 57 -10.46 -13.27 20.18
N ASP A 58 -11.61 -12.69 20.53
CA ASP A 58 -12.66 -12.35 19.55
C ASP A 58 -12.17 -11.30 18.57
N SER A 59 -11.42 -10.28 19.02
CA SER A 59 -10.80 -9.26 18.16
C SER A 59 -9.76 -9.87 17.22
N VAL A 60 -8.91 -10.80 17.70
CA VAL A 60 -7.92 -11.52 16.89
C VAL A 60 -8.61 -12.27 15.76
N ARG A 61 -9.62 -13.10 16.11
CA ARG A 61 -10.38 -13.87 15.14
C ARG A 61 -11.08 -12.98 14.10
N ALA A 62 -11.78 -11.95 14.58
CA ALA A 62 -12.53 -11.04 13.72
C ALA A 62 -11.64 -10.30 12.71
N ILE A 63 -10.45 -9.84 13.13
CA ILE A 63 -9.50 -9.17 12.25
C ILE A 63 -8.97 -10.15 11.19
N ILE A 64 -8.49 -11.33 11.58
CA ILE A 64 -7.96 -12.31 10.63
C ILE A 64 -9.06 -12.74 9.62
N GLN A 65 -10.29 -12.98 10.08
CA GLN A 65 -11.42 -13.33 9.20
C GLN A 65 -11.72 -12.21 8.22
N ARG A 66 -11.73 -10.95 8.67
CA ARG A 66 -11.99 -9.78 7.84
C ARG A 66 -10.90 -9.57 6.80
N ASP A 67 -9.62 -9.70 7.18
CA ASP A 67 -8.50 -9.54 6.28
C ASP A 67 -8.58 -10.56 5.13
N ILE A 68 -8.80 -11.84 5.46
CA ILE A 68 -8.96 -12.91 4.46
C ILE A 68 -10.20 -12.68 3.58
N ASP A 69 -11.31 -12.18 4.13
CA ASP A 69 -12.51 -11.85 3.34
C ASP A 69 -12.25 -10.66 2.42
N TYR A 70 -11.49 -9.66 2.88
CA TYR A 70 -11.18 -8.45 2.10
C TYR A 70 -10.14 -8.69 1.00
N ASP A 71 -9.25 -9.65 1.17
CA ASP A 71 -8.35 -10.11 0.13
C ASP A 71 -9.08 -10.79 -1.05
N ASP A 72 -10.28 -11.32 -0.81
CA ASP A 72 -11.19 -11.89 -1.80
C ASP A 72 -10.66 -13.13 -2.57
N ARG A 73 -9.52 -13.72 -2.17
CA ARG A 73 -8.96 -14.95 -2.75
C ARG A 73 -9.51 -16.22 -2.09
N ALA A 74 -10.08 -16.13 -0.88
CA ALA A 74 -10.70 -17.22 -0.14
C ALA A 74 -12.16 -16.95 0.18
N THR A 75 -12.88 -17.99 0.59
CA THR A 75 -14.19 -17.89 1.23
C THR A 75 -14.02 -18.11 2.72
N VAL A 76 -14.32 -17.11 3.54
CA VAL A 76 -14.28 -17.25 5.00
C VAL A 76 -15.49 -18.06 5.44
N ILE A 77 -15.27 -19.22 6.05
CA ILE A 77 -16.31 -20.05 6.65
C ILE A 77 -16.52 -19.57 8.09
N THR A 78 -17.69 -19.03 8.37
CA THR A 78 -18.04 -18.52 9.70
C THR A 78 -18.83 -19.57 10.47
N LEU A 79 -18.42 -19.81 11.72
CA LEU A 79 -19.15 -20.61 12.71
C LEU A 79 -19.36 -19.74 13.94
N ASP A 80 -20.50 -19.90 14.64
CA ASP A 80 -20.62 -19.30 15.96
C ASP A 80 -19.59 -19.91 16.91
N ASP A 81 -19.29 -19.21 18.00
CA ASP A 81 -18.24 -19.61 18.93
C ASP A 81 -18.49 -20.94 19.60
N ALA A 82 -19.74 -21.26 19.91
CA ALA A 82 -20.12 -22.53 20.55
C ALA A 82 -19.86 -23.68 19.58
N ALA A 83 -20.30 -23.56 18.32
CA ALA A 83 -20.06 -24.57 17.28
C ALA A 83 -18.56 -24.72 17.00
N ALA A 84 -17.83 -23.61 16.84
CA ALA A 84 -16.38 -23.64 16.60
C ALA A 84 -15.63 -24.34 17.74
N ARG A 85 -15.94 -24.03 19.01
CA ARG A 85 -15.33 -24.67 20.18
C ARG A 85 -15.71 -26.16 20.28
N ALA A 86 -16.96 -26.54 19.98
CA ALA A 86 -17.41 -27.95 19.99
C ALA A 86 -16.67 -28.79 18.93
N MET A 87 -16.19 -28.17 17.86
CA MET A 87 -15.43 -28.83 16.78
C MET A 87 -13.91 -28.88 17.04
N MET A 88 -13.41 -28.17 18.06
CA MET A 88 -12.00 -28.23 18.44
C MET A 88 -11.64 -29.58 19.06
N PRO A 89 -10.45 -30.12 18.73
CA PRO A 89 -9.97 -31.34 19.38
C PRO A 89 -9.74 -31.06 20.87
N LYS A 90 -10.14 -31.99 21.74
CA LYS A 90 -9.92 -31.89 23.19
C LYS A 90 -8.43 -31.92 23.55
N THR A 91 -7.62 -32.60 22.74
CA THR A 91 -6.17 -32.70 22.89
C THR A 91 -5.50 -32.83 21.54
N GLY A 92 -4.37 -32.18 21.34
CA GLY A 92 -3.55 -32.26 20.13
C GLY A 92 -4.25 -31.77 18.85
N ASP A 93 -3.94 -32.39 17.73
CA ASP A 93 -4.30 -31.98 16.37
C ASP A 93 -5.37 -32.93 15.73
N ASN A 94 -6.07 -33.73 16.54
CA ASN A 94 -7.03 -34.72 16.06
C ASN A 94 -8.39 -34.09 15.69
N PHE A 95 -8.42 -33.32 14.60
CA PHE A 95 -9.65 -32.73 14.06
C PHE A 95 -10.54 -33.78 13.39
N ASN A 96 -11.87 -33.59 13.44
CA ASN A 96 -12.81 -34.34 12.62
C ASN A 96 -12.80 -33.80 11.17
N TYR A 97 -11.71 -34.03 10.44
CA TYR A 97 -11.52 -33.53 9.08
C TYR A 97 -12.72 -33.80 8.13
N PRO A 98 -13.37 -34.97 8.16
CA PRO A 98 -14.56 -35.20 7.32
C PRO A 98 -15.71 -34.23 7.58
N LEU A 99 -15.85 -33.76 8.83
CA LEU A 99 -16.90 -32.78 9.17
C LEU A 99 -16.53 -31.39 8.59
N PHE A 100 -15.29 -30.96 8.71
CA PHE A 100 -14.81 -29.70 8.13
C PHE A 100 -14.90 -29.70 6.60
N ALA A 101 -14.57 -30.81 5.95
CA ALA A 101 -14.70 -30.97 4.50
C ALA A 101 -16.17 -30.80 4.03
N LYS A 102 -17.15 -31.34 4.78
CA LYS A 102 -18.59 -31.18 4.49
C LYS A 102 -19.04 -29.72 4.59
N LEU A 103 -18.38 -28.90 5.41
CA LEU A 103 -18.65 -27.47 5.54
C LEU A 103 -17.93 -26.63 4.46
N GLY A 104 -17.21 -27.27 3.54
CA GLY A 104 -16.43 -26.58 2.50
C GLY A 104 -15.10 -26.01 3.01
N VAL A 105 -14.64 -26.37 4.22
CA VAL A 105 -13.36 -25.92 4.76
C VAL A 105 -12.23 -26.68 4.11
N VAL A 106 -11.27 -25.96 3.54
CA VAL A 106 -10.03 -26.48 2.95
C VAL A 106 -8.86 -26.24 3.90
N ALA A 107 -8.85 -25.09 4.57
CA ALA A 107 -7.83 -24.71 5.54
C ALA A 107 -8.45 -24.36 6.89
N ILE A 108 -7.88 -24.88 7.98
CA ILE A 108 -8.22 -24.48 9.35
C ILE A 108 -7.05 -23.66 9.89
N LEU A 109 -7.35 -22.47 10.39
CA LEU A 109 -6.40 -21.61 11.12
C LEU A 109 -6.71 -21.68 12.61
N ARG A 110 -5.74 -22.11 13.40
CA ARG A 110 -5.85 -22.19 14.86
C ARG A 110 -4.89 -21.18 15.49
N PRO A 111 -5.39 -20.02 15.93
CA PRO A 111 -4.61 -19.10 16.73
C PRO A 111 -4.51 -19.63 18.17
N GLU A 112 -3.33 -19.53 18.76
CA GLU A 112 -3.06 -19.90 20.14
C GLU A 112 -2.20 -18.82 20.80
N ARG A 113 -2.40 -18.56 22.08
CA ARG A 113 -1.62 -17.57 22.82
C ARG A 113 -0.16 -18.02 22.95
N SER A 114 0.78 -17.09 22.76
CA SER A 114 2.19 -17.27 23.07
C SER A 114 2.65 -16.27 24.14
N LEU A 115 3.89 -16.39 24.60
CA LEU A 115 4.46 -15.46 25.59
C LEU A 115 4.52 -14.01 25.09
N THR A 116 4.72 -13.80 23.79
CA THR A 116 4.92 -12.47 23.19
C THR A 116 3.83 -12.07 22.21
N GLY A 117 2.78 -12.89 22.03
CA GLY A 117 1.72 -12.62 21.06
C GLY A 117 0.86 -13.84 20.78
N ILE A 118 0.79 -14.24 19.53
CA ILE A 118 0.03 -15.42 19.09
C ILE A 118 0.88 -16.33 18.20
N ASN A 119 0.60 -17.62 18.27
CA ASN A 119 1.00 -18.58 17.25
C ASN A 119 -0.23 -18.91 16.40
N ILE A 120 -0.07 -19.00 15.10
CA ILE A 120 -1.12 -19.47 14.19
C ILE A 120 -0.64 -20.78 13.57
N THR A 121 -1.44 -21.83 13.70
CA THR A 121 -1.20 -23.11 13.05
C THR A 121 -2.21 -23.31 11.93
N MET A 122 -1.75 -23.64 10.73
CA MET A 122 -2.58 -23.97 9.58
C MET A 122 -2.62 -25.47 9.34
N TYR A 123 -3.84 -25.99 9.17
CA TYR A 123 -4.10 -27.40 8.85
C TYR A 123 -4.77 -27.52 7.48
N ASP A 124 -4.31 -28.49 6.69
CA ASP A 124 -4.97 -28.91 5.44
C ASP A 124 -6.02 -29.98 5.75
N VAL A 125 -7.28 -29.68 5.44
CA VAL A 125 -8.41 -30.57 5.68
C VAL A 125 -8.37 -31.79 4.75
N GLY A 126 -7.97 -31.61 3.50
CA GLY A 126 -7.85 -32.69 2.51
C GLY A 126 -6.71 -33.67 2.85
N ALA A 127 -5.54 -33.12 3.16
CA ALA A 127 -4.37 -33.91 3.54
C ALA A 127 -4.40 -34.39 5.00
N LYS A 128 -5.36 -33.92 5.82
CA LYS A 128 -5.54 -34.26 7.24
C LYS A 128 -4.30 -34.07 8.09
N LYS A 129 -3.57 -32.99 7.86
CA LYS A 129 -2.32 -32.72 8.56
C LYS A 129 -2.07 -31.24 8.78
N ARG A 130 -1.19 -30.95 9.73
CA ARG A 130 -0.61 -29.62 9.92
C ARG A 130 0.31 -29.28 8.76
N LEU A 131 0.15 -28.08 8.17
CA LEU A 131 0.99 -27.59 7.07
C LEU A 131 2.02 -26.58 7.54
N GLN A 132 1.59 -25.59 8.34
CA GLN A 132 2.44 -24.46 8.68
C GLN A 132 2.18 -24.01 10.12
N VAL A 133 3.19 -23.40 10.74
CA VAL A 133 3.10 -22.71 12.04
C VAL A 133 3.91 -21.45 11.97
N GLY A 134 3.37 -20.35 12.48
CA GLY A 134 4.08 -19.07 12.62
C GLY A 134 3.79 -18.43 13.96
N GLY A 135 4.82 -17.80 14.54
CA GLY A 135 4.69 -16.97 15.74
C GLY A 135 4.66 -15.50 15.35
N PHE A 136 3.69 -14.76 15.91
CA PHE A 136 3.46 -13.36 15.60
C PHE A 136 3.49 -12.53 16.89
N PRO A 137 4.52 -11.69 17.09
CA PRO A 137 4.61 -10.82 18.26
C PRO A 137 3.50 -9.76 18.25
N LEU A 138 2.78 -9.63 19.37
CA LEU A 138 1.76 -8.61 19.60
C LEU A 138 2.14 -7.84 20.86
N LEU A 139 3.22 -7.04 20.77
CA LEU A 139 3.85 -6.40 21.93
C LEU A 139 3.15 -5.10 22.35
N ALA A 140 2.37 -4.49 21.46
CA ALA A 140 1.63 -3.28 21.76
C ALA A 140 0.35 -3.59 22.56
N GLU A 141 -0.22 -2.56 23.18
CA GLU A 141 -1.49 -2.65 23.88
C GLU A 141 -2.60 -3.19 22.95
N ALA A 142 -3.39 -4.13 23.46
CA ALA A 142 -4.45 -4.77 22.70
C ALA A 142 -5.43 -3.74 22.10
N ASN A 143 -5.82 -3.95 20.85
CA ASN A 143 -6.68 -3.07 20.05
C ASN A 143 -6.07 -1.68 19.72
N SER A 144 -4.82 -1.40 20.12
CA SER A 144 -4.13 -0.19 19.65
C SER A 144 -3.83 -0.28 18.15
N PRO A 145 -3.61 0.88 17.45
CA PRO A 145 -3.24 0.86 16.03
C PRO A 145 -1.99 0.05 15.72
N ALA A 146 -1.01 0.02 16.61
CA ALA A 146 0.21 -0.77 16.46
C ALA A 146 -0.05 -2.28 16.62
N TRP A 147 -0.89 -2.66 17.57
CA TRP A 147 -1.31 -4.06 17.77
C TRP A 147 -2.12 -4.56 16.56
N ARG A 148 -3.06 -3.76 16.06
CA ARG A 148 -3.84 -4.11 14.87
C ARG A 148 -2.95 -4.30 13.65
N LEU A 149 -2.01 -3.38 13.41
CA LEU A 149 -1.06 -3.50 12.31
C LEU A 149 -0.19 -4.76 12.40
N ALA A 150 0.24 -5.15 13.62
CA ALA A 150 0.96 -6.40 13.82
C ALA A 150 0.10 -7.63 13.50
N LEU A 151 -1.20 -7.57 13.80
CA LEU A 151 -2.14 -8.64 13.49
C LEU A 151 -2.46 -8.71 11.98
N HIS A 152 -2.61 -7.58 11.30
CA HIS A 152 -2.74 -7.52 9.83
C HIS A 152 -1.52 -8.15 9.13
N ARG A 153 -0.30 -7.96 9.67
CA ARG A 153 0.89 -8.67 9.16
C ARG A 153 0.81 -10.18 9.36
N ALA A 154 0.20 -10.64 10.46
CA ALA A 154 -0.04 -12.06 10.65
C ALA A 154 -1.04 -12.61 9.61
N SER A 155 -2.09 -11.85 9.29
CA SER A 155 -3.05 -12.16 8.22
C SER A 155 -2.35 -12.25 6.85
N ASP A 156 -1.52 -11.25 6.49
CA ASP A 156 -0.76 -11.22 5.24
C ASP A 156 0.17 -12.43 5.09
N GLU A 157 0.79 -12.85 6.20
CA GLU A 157 1.65 -14.04 6.21
C GLU A 157 0.83 -15.33 6.06
N VAL A 158 -0.33 -15.43 6.71
CA VAL A 158 -1.27 -16.56 6.54
C VAL A 158 -1.74 -16.64 5.09
N GLU A 159 -2.07 -15.53 4.45
CA GLU A 159 -2.43 -15.50 3.04
C GLU A 159 -1.28 -15.96 2.16
N ARG A 160 -0.03 -15.59 2.49
CA ARG A 160 1.15 -16.12 1.81
C ARG A 160 1.29 -17.63 1.94
N TRP A 161 0.90 -18.22 3.08
CA TRP A 161 0.89 -19.69 3.23
C TRP A 161 -0.17 -20.35 2.34
N ILE A 162 -1.33 -19.70 2.17
CA ILE A 162 -2.46 -20.23 1.39
C ILE A 162 -2.21 -20.07 -0.11
N PHE A 163 -1.81 -18.86 -0.54
CA PHE A 163 -1.77 -18.45 -1.95
C PHE A 163 -0.36 -18.32 -2.54
N GLY A 164 0.68 -18.38 -1.72
CA GLY A 164 2.08 -18.18 -2.14
C GLY A 164 2.49 -16.71 -2.30
N THR A 165 1.57 -15.77 -2.18
CA THR A 165 1.79 -14.31 -2.19
C THR A 165 1.15 -13.70 -0.95
N SER A 166 1.81 -12.71 -0.35
CA SER A 166 1.27 -11.98 0.81
C SER A 166 0.00 -11.25 0.46
N GLY A 167 -0.82 -10.98 1.47
CA GLY A 167 -1.92 -10.03 1.40
C GLY A 167 -1.46 -8.57 1.46
N SER A 168 -2.42 -7.68 1.58
CA SER A 168 -2.23 -6.24 1.70
C SER A 168 -2.94 -5.63 2.93
N ALA A 169 -3.27 -6.46 3.92
CA ALA A 169 -3.96 -6.02 5.13
C ALA A 169 -3.09 -5.07 5.99
N ALA A 170 -1.77 -5.33 6.07
CA ALA A 170 -0.82 -4.49 6.82
C ALA A 170 -0.44 -3.22 6.06
N THR A 171 -1.43 -2.52 5.50
CA THR A 171 -1.27 -1.27 4.76
C THR A 171 -2.22 -0.19 5.28
N ARG A 172 -1.99 1.04 4.84
CA ARG A 172 -2.82 2.20 5.17
C ARG A 172 -3.12 3.02 3.92
N ILE A 173 -4.14 3.82 4.01
CA ILE A 173 -4.56 4.68 2.92
C ILE A 173 -4.55 6.12 3.43
N LEU A 174 -3.79 7.00 2.74
CA LEU A 174 -3.89 8.44 2.90
C LEU A 174 -5.05 8.94 2.05
N PHE A 175 -5.73 9.99 2.50
CA PHE A 175 -6.77 10.64 1.72
C PHE A 175 -7.00 12.09 2.16
N SER A 176 -7.57 12.88 1.27
CA SER A 176 -8.05 14.22 1.59
C SER A 176 -9.47 14.12 2.14
N GLY A 177 -9.66 14.52 3.40
CA GLY A 177 -10.97 14.53 4.05
C GLY A 177 -11.84 15.72 3.64
N GLY A 178 -13.14 15.69 3.98
CA GLY A 178 -14.08 16.78 3.74
C GLY A 178 -13.69 18.09 4.46
N ASP A 179 -12.87 18.00 5.50
CA ASP A 179 -12.29 19.15 6.22
C ASP A 179 -11.03 19.73 5.54
N LYS A 180 -10.70 19.24 4.34
CA LYS A 180 -9.54 19.68 3.54
C LYS A 180 -8.20 19.43 4.24
N GLN A 181 -8.10 18.33 4.97
CA GLN A 181 -6.87 17.85 5.63
C GLN A 181 -6.50 16.47 5.15
N ILE A 182 -5.23 16.09 5.31
CA ILE A 182 -4.80 14.72 5.06
C ILE A 182 -5.14 13.86 6.27
N TRP A 183 -5.79 12.76 5.99
CA TRP A 183 -6.13 11.70 6.93
C TRP A 183 -5.41 10.41 6.53
N VAL A 184 -5.23 9.54 7.50
CA VAL A 184 -4.81 8.16 7.29
C VAL A 184 -5.84 7.21 7.88
N ILE A 185 -6.06 6.07 7.23
CA ILE A 185 -6.97 5.01 7.67
C ILE A 185 -6.30 3.65 7.40
N ASP A 186 -6.53 2.64 8.24
CA ASP A 186 -6.07 1.29 7.96
C ASP A 186 -6.83 0.71 6.74
N SER A 187 -6.24 -0.25 6.03
CA SER A 187 -6.82 -0.84 4.81
C SER A 187 -8.20 -1.48 5.03
N ASP A 188 -8.52 -1.83 6.28
CA ASP A 188 -9.81 -2.38 6.68
C ASP A 188 -10.87 -1.33 7.04
N GLY A 189 -10.53 -0.04 6.99
CA GLY A 189 -11.45 1.07 7.27
C GLY A 189 -11.46 1.55 8.72
N GLU A 190 -10.60 1.00 9.57
CA GLU A 190 -10.50 1.38 10.98
C GLU A 190 -9.37 2.41 11.23
N ASN A 191 -9.31 2.94 12.44
CA ASN A 191 -8.25 3.84 12.92
C ASN A 191 -8.05 5.11 12.08
N ALA A 192 -9.12 5.67 11.52
CA ALA A 192 -9.03 6.94 10.80
C ALA A 192 -8.47 8.04 11.69
N LYS A 193 -7.39 8.70 11.25
CA LYS A 193 -6.69 9.74 11.99
C LYS A 193 -6.30 10.91 11.08
N LYS A 194 -6.58 12.13 11.55
CA LYS A 194 -6.10 13.35 10.89
C LYS A 194 -4.59 13.54 11.13
N LEU A 195 -3.85 13.83 10.05
CA LEU A 195 -2.39 14.02 10.08
C LEU A 195 -1.98 15.49 9.94
N THR A 196 -2.76 16.30 9.25
CA THR A 196 -2.40 17.71 9.00
C THR A 196 -3.38 18.69 9.65
N SER A 197 -2.91 19.90 9.88
CA SER A 197 -3.69 21.03 10.43
C SER A 197 -3.24 22.33 9.76
N VAL A 198 -3.15 22.33 8.42
CA VAL A 198 -2.79 23.48 7.59
C VAL A 198 -4.07 24.09 6.99
N THR A 199 -3.96 25.21 6.26
CA THR A 199 -5.14 25.88 5.68
C THR A 199 -5.92 24.96 4.74
N LEU A 200 -5.22 24.21 3.88
CA LEU A 200 -5.76 23.19 3.00
C LEU A 200 -4.63 22.24 2.66
N ALA A 201 -4.89 20.92 2.71
CA ALA A 201 -3.97 19.86 2.32
C ALA A 201 -4.68 18.87 1.40
N MET A 202 -4.00 18.45 0.31
CA MET A 202 -4.55 17.51 -0.66
C MET A 202 -3.46 16.74 -1.41
N SER A 203 -3.87 15.72 -2.18
CA SER A 203 -3.02 14.94 -3.08
C SER A 203 -1.80 14.38 -2.37
N ALA A 204 -2.03 13.57 -1.32
CA ALA A 204 -0.93 12.93 -0.61
C ALA A 204 -0.39 11.71 -1.38
N GLY A 205 0.94 11.49 -1.30
CA GLY A 205 1.62 10.33 -1.86
C GLY A 205 2.61 9.73 -0.86
N TRP A 206 2.63 8.40 -0.69
CA TRP A 206 3.54 7.71 0.21
C TRP A 206 4.98 7.66 -0.31
N SER A 207 5.96 7.71 0.59
CA SER A 207 7.32 7.24 0.29
C SER A 207 7.33 5.70 0.13
N PRO A 208 8.24 5.13 -0.69
CA PRO A 208 8.27 3.69 -0.95
C PRO A 208 8.54 2.82 0.28
N ASP A 209 9.11 3.38 1.33
CA ASP A 209 9.36 2.70 2.61
C ASP A 209 8.24 2.90 3.64
N GLY A 210 7.23 3.73 3.34
CA GLY A 210 6.12 4.06 4.23
C GLY A 210 6.47 4.95 5.41
N SER A 211 7.70 5.48 5.50
CA SER A 211 8.14 6.31 6.61
C SER A 211 7.72 7.78 6.50
N LYS A 212 7.37 8.22 5.28
CA LYS A 212 7.01 9.60 4.95
C LYS A 212 5.81 9.65 4.01
N PHE A 213 5.18 10.81 3.91
CA PHE A 213 4.34 11.15 2.78
C PHE A 213 4.58 12.58 2.33
N VAL A 214 4.38 12.81 1.04
CA VAL A 214 4.38 14.15 0.43
C VAL A 214 2.93 14.59 0.18
N PHE A 215 2.66 15.88 0.23
CA PHE A 215 1.35 16.43 -0.09
C PHE A 215 1.44 17.88 -0.58
N CYS A 216 0.37 18.36 -1.19
CA CYS A 216 0.20 19.76 -1.55
C CYS A 216 -0.55 20.49 -0.43
N GLY A 217 0.04 21.55 0.12
CA GLY A 217 -0.59 22.42 1.10
C GLY A 217 -0.73 23.85 0.57
N PHE A 218 -1.82 24.55 0.92
CA PHE A 218 -2.06 25.91 0.46
C PHE A 218 -1.62 26.93 1.49
N THR A 219 -0.89 27.93 1.02
CA THR A 219 -0.37 29.08 1.77
C THR A 219 -0.91 30.38 1.16
N PRO A 220 -0.76 31.54 1.80
CA PRO A 220 -1.14 32.82 1.18
C PRO A 220 -0.42 33.15 -0.13
N SER A 221 0.74 32.55 -0.38
CA SER A 221 1.55 32.75 -1.59
C SER A 221 1.30 31.73 -2.70
N GLY A 222 0.36 30.80 -2.51
CA GLY A 222 0.02 29.72 -3.46
C GLY A 222 0.03 28.35 -2.83
N SER A 223 0.10 27.30 -3.64
CA SER A 223 0.27 25.93 -3.14
C SER A 223 1.73 25.54 -3.08
N GLN A 224 2.10 24.86 -2.01
CA GLN A 224 3.48 24.43 -1.73
C GLN A 224 3.51 22.94 -1.42
N ILE A 225 4.57 22.25 -1.83
CA ILE A 225 4.77 20.84 -1.52
C ILE A 225 5.42 20.70 -0.14
N ALA A 226 4.92 19.78 0.65
CA ALA A 226 5.44 19.46 1.98
C ALA A 226 5.64 17.95 2.16
N VAL A 227 6.61 17.58 2.96
CA VAL A 227 6.90 16.20 3.37
C VAL A 227 6.61 16.07 4.86
N TYR A 228 5.83 15.07 5.23
CA TYR A 228 5.57 14.69 6.61
C TYR A 228 6.29 13.39 6.94
N SER A 229 6.98 13.32 8.07
CA SER A 229 7.66 12.14 8.58
C SER A 229 6.83 11.46 9.67
N PHE A 230 6.49 10.20 9.50
CA PHE A 230 5.84 9.40 10.56
C PHE A 230 6.79 9.06 11.71
N VAL A 231 8.11 9.05 11.45
CA VAL A 231 9.13 8.74 12.46
C VAL A 231 9.28 9.87 13.47
N THR A 232 9.31 11.11 12.99
CA THR A 232 9.54 12.30 13.83
C THR A 232 8.27 13.11 14.12
N GLY A 233 7.21 12.91 13.35
CA GLY A 233 6.01 13.76 13.35
C GLY A 233 6.25 15.14 12.74
N ALA A 234 7.42 15.39 12.14
CA ALA A 234 7.80 16.68 11.60
C ALA A 234 7.23 16.91 10.21
N LEU A 235 6.88 18.17 9.94
CA LEU A 235 6.45 18.68 8.64
C LEU A 235 7.56 19.57 8.06
N HIS A 236 8.01 19.24 6.85
CA HIS A 236 9.01 20.01 6.11
C HIS A 236 8.41 20.56 4.81
N TRP A 237 8.38 21.88 4.66
CA TRP A 237 7.95 22.57 3.44
C TRP A 237 9.13 22.71 2.48
N LEU A 238 8.97 22.23 1.25
CA LEU A 238 10.04 22.27 0.25
C LEU A 238 10.21 23.70 -0.31
N SER A 239 11.37 24.29 -0.12
CA SER A 239 11.64 25.70 -0.41
C SER A 239 11.52 26.05 -1.89
N GLY A 240 11.90 25.11 -2.77
CA GLY A 240 11.77 25.23 -4.22
C GLY A 240 10.33 25.38 -4.72
N THR A 241 9.33 25.13 -3.88
CA THR A 241 7.89 25.24 -4.20
C THR A 241 7.18 26.37 -3.46
N ALA A 242 7.91 27.33 -2.89
CA ALA A 242 7.37 28.36 -2.01
C ALA A 242 6.44 29.39 -2.70
N ARG A 243 6.33 29.38 -4.02
CA ARG A 243 5.52 30.31 -4.80
C ARG A 243 4.80 29.60 -5.94
N GLY A 244 3.67 30.18 -6.36
CA GLY A 244 2.90 29.70 -7.51
C GLY A 244 2.03 28.50 -7.22
N LEU A 245 1.64 27.81 -8.27
CA LEU A 245 0.86 26.56 -8.21
C LEU A 245 1.82 25.36 -8.18
N ASN A 246 1.77 24.54 -7.14
CA ASN A 246 2.51 23.29 -7.03
C ASN A 246 1.58 22.23 -6.45
N ILE A 247 1.25 21.22 -7.24
CA ILE A 247 0.19 20.23 -6.94
C ILE A 247 0.60 18.81 -7.33
N THR A 248 -0.19 17.83 -6.93
CA THR A 248 -0.10 16.40 -7.28
C THR A 248 1.30 15.81 -7.14
N PRO A 249 1.95 15.90 -5.97
CA PRO A 249 3.28 15.34 -5.78
C PRO A 249 3.24 13.82 -5.65
N ALA A 250 4.28 13.15 -6.16
CA ALA A 250 4.50 11.73 -6.05
C ALA A 250 5.97 11.41 -5.79
N PHE A 251 6.26 10.47 -4.87
CA PHE A 251 7.61 9.95 -4.68
C PHE A 251 8.02 9.01 -5.80
N ALA A 252 9.28 9.10 -6.20
CA ALA A 252 9.92 8.06 -7.00
C ALA A 252 10.27 6.83 -6.13
N PRO A 253 10.47 5.65 -6.74
CA PRO A 253 10.84 4.43 -6.01
C PRO A 253 12.18 4.51 -5.27
N ASP A 254 13.03 5.51 -5.55
CA ASP A 254 14.26 5.77 -4.81
C ASP A 254 14.03 6.35 -3.40
N GLY A 255 12.80 6.80 -3.11
CA GLY A 255 12.38 7.36 -1.82
C GLY A 255 12.89 8.77 -1.51
N ASN A 256 13.59 9.41 -2.45
CA ASN A 256 14.19 10.74 -2.28
C ASN A 256 13.76 11.74 -3.36
N THR A 257 13.47 11.25 -4.56
CA THR A 257 13.02 12.09 -5.68
C THR A 257 11.49 12.26 -5.60
N ILE A 258 11.03 13.50 -5.80
CA ILE A 258 9.61 13.85 -5.88
C ILE A 258 9.35 14.47 -7.26
N ALA A 259 8.35 13.94 -7.98
CA ALA A 259 7.75 14.59 -9.13
C ALA A 259 6.50 15.36 -8.69
N TYR A 260 6.24 16.52 -9.28
CA TYR A 260 5.04 17.33 -8.99
C TYR A 260 4.69 18.22 -10.18
N ALA A 261 3.45 18.66 -10.27
CA ALA A 261 3.05 19.65 -11.26
C ALA A 261 3.26 21.07 -10.73
N SER A 262 3.92 21.92 -11.51
CA SER A 262 4.18 23.33 -11.19
C SER A 262 3.60 24.25 -12.25
N GLY A 263 2.93 25.32 -11.82
CA GLY A 263 2.39 26.36 -12.68
C GLY A 263 3.50 27.15 -13.38
N THR A 264 3.29 27.41 -14.66
CA THR A 264 4.14 28.23 -15.52
C THR A 264 3.30 29.31 -16.21
N ASP A 265 3.94 30.21 -16.94
CA ASP A 265 3.22 31.24 -17.73
C ASP A 265 2.34 30.67 -18.85
N HIS A 266 2.42 29.35 -19.10
CA HIS A 266 1.79 28.69 -20.26
C HIS A 266 1.02 27.43 -19.89
N GLY A 267 0.64 27.22 -18.63
CA GLY A 267 -0.02 26.03 -18.12
C GLY A 267 0.76 25.41 -16.96
N THR A 268 0.69 24.09 -16.81
CA THR A 268 1.43 23.36 -15.78
C THR A 268 2.45 22.39 -16.38
N ASP A 269 3.59 22.22 -15.71
CA ASP A 269 4.64 21.27 -16.11
C ASP A 269 5.02 20.35 -14.96
N ILE A 270 5.43 19.14 -15.31
CA ILE A 270 6.03 18.22 -14.35
C ILE A 270 7.44 18.64 -14.04
N MET A 271 7.69 18.83 -12.76
CA MET A 271 9.01 19.13 -12.18
C MET A 271 9.46 17.94 -11.32
N VAL A 272 10.77 17.77 -11.17
CA VAL A 272 11.36 16.83 -10.22
C VAL A 272 12.34 17.54 -9.28
N MET A 273 12.38 17.13 -8.02
CA MET A 273 13.27 17.67 -6.99
C MET A 273 13.60 16.60 -5.95
N GLN A 274 14.56 16.90 -5.06
CA GLN A 274 14.86 16.06 -3.92
C GLN A 274 13.97 16.45 -2.71
N ASP A 275 13.60 15.47 -1.89
CA ASP A 275 12.72 15.64 -0.72
C ASP A 275 13.34 16.45 0.43
N ASN A 276 14.62 16.77 0.33
CA ASN A 276 15.40 17.49 1.34
C ASN A 276 15.95 18.85 0.85
N ASP A 277 15.41 19.37 -0.27
CA ASP A 277 15.89 20.60 -0.91
C ASP A 277 17.38 20.59 -1.35
N ALA A 278 18.00 19.42 -1.47
CA ALA A 278 19.43 19.32 -1.77
C ALA A 278 19.82 19.84 -3.17
N SER A 279 18.83 19.96 -4.07
CA SER A 279 19.03 20.48 -5.42
C SER A 279 17.81 21.27 -5.91
N PRO A 280 18.02 22.25 -6.83
CA PRO A 280 16.91 22.96 -7.46
C PRO A 280 15.97 22.03 -8.22
N SER A 281 14.69 22.40 -8.30
CA SER A 281 13.71 21.70 -9.13
C SER A 281 14.13 21.71 -10.60
N ARG A 282 13.98 20.58 -11.27
CA ARG A 282 14.23 20.41 -12.70
C ARG A 282 12.93 20.12 -13.43
N ARG A 283 12.64 20.89 -14.50
CA ARG A 283 11.50 20.65 -15.39
C ARG A 283 11.76 19.41 -16.26
N VAL A 284 10.78 18.51 -16.36
CA VAL A 284 10.86 17.29 -17.18
C VAL A 284 9.85 17.26 -18.33
N THR A 285 8.78 18.04 -18.29
CA THR A 285 7.90 18.21 -19.45
C THR A 285 8.23 19.49 -20.21
N VAL A 286 7.97 19.47 -21.53
CA VAL A 286 8.11 20.62 -22.42
C VAL A 286 6.85 20.76 -23.27
N GLY A 287 6.43 22.01 -23.49
CA GLY A 287 5.28 22.34 -24.34
C GLY A 287 4.69 23.67 -23.93
N LYS A 288 4.25 24.49 -24.89
CA LYS A 288 3.54 25.73 -24.61
C LYS A 288 2.03 25.45 -24.63
N GLY A 289 1.31 25.98 -23.64
CA GLY A 289 -0.16 25.90 -23.57
C GLY A 289 -0.68 24.51 -23.26
N THR A 290 0.10 23.68 -22.53
CA THR A 290 -0.32 22.36 -22.07
C THR A 290 -0.35 22.29 -20.56
N ASP A 291 -1.37 21.61 -20.04
CA ASP A 291 -1.40 21.24 -18.61
C ASP A 291 -0.86 19.82 -18.48
N ASN A 292 0.18 19.67 -17.64
CA ASN A 292 0.79 18.40 -17.31
C ASN A 292 0.70 18.21 -15.80
N THR A 293 -0.05 17.21 -15.33
CA THR A 293 -0.31 16.98 -13.89
C THR A 293 -0.32 15.50 -13.53
N SER A 294 -0.50 15.21 -12.25
CA SER A 294 -0.68 13.85 -11.70
C SER A 294 0.39 12.85 -12.13
N PRO A 295 1.67 13.13 -11.85
CA PRO A 295 2.75 12.18 -12.16
C PRO A 295 2.64 10.93 -11.28
N SER A 296 2.87 9.75 -11.87
CA SER A 296 3.03 8.46 -11.20
C SER A 296 4.22 7.73 -11.78
N PHE A 297 5.19 7.35 -10.93
CA PHE A 297 6.38 6.63 -11.39
C PHE A 297 6.10 5.16 -11.66
N SER A 298 6.77 4.61 -12.67
CA SER A 298 6.87 3.16 -12.82
C SER A 298 7.61 2.54 -11.61
N PRO A 299 7.34 1.28 -11.23
CA PRO A 299 7.97 0.66 -10.06
C PRO A 299 9.50 0.56 -10.12
N ASP A 300 10.07 0.57 -11.32
CA ASP A 300 11.52 0.59 -11.54
C ASP A 300 12.11 2.02 -11.60
N GLY A 301 11.25 3.06 -11.51
CA GLY A 301 11.63 4.47 -11.52
C GLY A 301 12.10 5.01 -12.88
N ARG A 302 12.01 4.21 -13.97
CA ARG A 302 12.51 4.61 -15.29
C ARG A 302 11.54 5.47 -16.08
N GLN A 303 10.25 5.36 -15.78
CA GLN A 303 9.20 6.07 -16.50
C GLN A 303 8.27 6.81 -15.54
N ILE A 304 7.57 7.81 -16.08
CA ILE A 304 6.51 8.58 -15.41
C ILE A 304 5.27 8.52 -16.29
N ALA A 305 4.15 8.04 -15.74
CA ALA A 305 2.82 8.26 -16.28
C ALA A 305 2.30 9.62 -15.78
N PHE A 306 1.63 10.37 -16.62
CA PHE A 306 1.11 11.69 -16.26
C PHE A 306 -0.08 12.09 -17.13
N MET A 307 -0.93 12.97 -16.65
CA MET A 307 -1.97 13.59 -17.47
C MET A 307 -1.38 14.74 -18.26
N SER A 308 -1.75 14.87 -19.54
CA SER A 308 -1.36 15.99 -20.38
C SER A 308 -2.48 16.44 -21.30
N GLY A 309 -2.66 17.77 -21.41
CA GLY A 309 -3.60 18.40 -22.35
C GLY A 309 -3.05 18.61 -23.77
N ARG A 310 -1.88 18.09 -24.10
CA ARG A 310 -1.21 18.33 -25.43
C ARG A 310 -1.97 17.80 -26.62
N ALA A 311 -2.90 16.87 -26.43
CA ALA A 311 -3.80 16.37 -27.49
C ALA A 311 -5.01 17.29 -27.76
N GLY A 312 -5.14 18.41 -27.03
CA GLY A 312 -6.29 19.30 -27.06
C GLY A 312 -7.33 19.02 -25.97
N HIS A 313 -7.19 17.92 -25.26
CA HIS A 313 -7.96 17.49 -24.09
C HIS A 313 -7.08 16.62 -23.18
N PRO A 314 -7.47 16.42 -21.90
CA PRO A 314 -6.70 15.62 -20.95
C PRO A 314 -6.62 14.14 -21.37
N GLU A 315 -5.38 13.64 -21.51
CA GLU A 315 -5.05 12.26 -21.79
C GLU A 315 -3.89 11.77 -20.94
N VAL A 316 -3.78 10.45 -20.76
CA VAL A 316 -2.65 9.84 -20.09
C VAL A 316 -1.50 9.62 -21.07
N TYR A 317 -0.32 10.06 -20.66
CA TYR A 317 0.95 9.89 -21.34
C TYR A 317 1.94 9.15 -20.47
N THR A 318 2.93 8.54 -21.08
CA THR A 318 4.14 8.06 -20.41
C THR A 318 5.36 8.75 -21.00
N MET A 319 6.39 8.96 -20.19
CA MET A 319 7.70 9.48 -20.61
C MET A 319 8.80 8.79 -19.80
N ASP A 320 10.04 8.85 -20.27
CA ASP A 320 11.18 8.49 -19.46
C ASP A 320 11.36 9.47 -18.29
N ALA A 321 11.93 9.03 -17.16
CA ALA A 321 12.02 9.86 -15.95
C ALA A 321 12.87 11.13 -16.12
N ASP A 322 13.67 11.20 -17.18
CA ASP A 322 14.43 12.40 -17.56
C ASP A 322 13.59 13.42 -18.36
N GLY A 323 12.38 13.04 -18.80
CA GLY A 323 11.44 13.84 -19.58
C GLY A 323 11.46 13.54 -21.09
N THR A 324 12.30 12.62 -21.55
CA THR A 324 12.36 12.21 -22.96
C THR A 324 11.27 11.19 -23.32
N ASN A 325 11.09 10.91 -24.60
CA ASN A 325 10.24 9.86 -25.15
C ASN A 325 8.76 9.91 -24.69
N ALA A 326 8.21 11.14 -24.52
CA ALA A 326 6.81 11.30 -24.14
C ALA A 326 5.87 10.73 -25.22
N THR A 327 5.06 9.74 -24.84
CA THR A 327 4.18 8.97 -25.72
C THR A 327 2.75 8.98 -25.17
N LEU A 328 1.77 9.19 -26.06
CA LEU A 328 0.34 9.04 -25.74
C LEU A 328 0.05 7.58 -25.37
N LEU A 329 -0.55 7.37 -24.20
CA LEU A 329 -0.94 6.06 -23.72
C LEU A 329 -2.41 5.74 -24.08
N THR A 330 -3.32 6.66 -23.78
CA THR A 330 -4.76 6.50 -24.00
C THR A 330 -5.15 7.02 -25.39
N GLU A 331 -5.43 6.10 -26.32
CA GLU A 331 -5.87 6.43 -27.66
C GLU A 331 -7.30 6.96 -27.67
N PHE A 332 -7.62 7.88 -28.57
CA PHE A 332 -8.94 8.46 -28.75
C PHE A 332 -9.30 8.60 -30.24
N THR A 333 -10.59 8.62 -30.52
CA THR A 333 -11.09 8.86 -31.88
C THR A 333 -11.16 10.36 -32.16
N TYR A 334 -10.83 10.77 -33.40
CA TYR A 334 -10.93 12.17 -33.80
C TYR A 334 -12.35 12.73 -33.57
N GLY A 335 -12.44 13.87 -32.84
CA GLY A 335 -13.70 14.50 -32.45
C GLY A 335 -14.30 13.97 -31.12
N GLU A 336 -13.70 12.96 -30.49
CA GLU A 336 -14.07 12.52 -29.15
C GLU A 336 -13.72 13.61 -28.13
N GLN A 337 -14.67 13.93 -27.25
CA GLN A 337 -14.41 14.80 -26.10
C GLN A 337 -13.95 13.95 -24.90
N ALA A 338 -12.80 13.31 -25.08
CA ALA A 338 -12.23 12.47 -24.06
C ALA A 338 -11.69 13.31 -22.88
N TYR A 339 -11.72 12.72 -21.69
CA TYR A 339 -11.04 13.23 -20.51
C TYR A 339 -10.51 12.03 -19.73
N ARG A 340 -9.20 11.86 -19.70
CA ARG A 340 -8.53 10.76 -18.99
C ARG A 340 -7.42 11.35 -18.13
N ALA A 341 -7.44 11.02 -16.83
CA ALA A 341 -6.57 11.66 -15.86
C ALA A 341 -6.22 10.74 -14.69
N SER A 342 -5.50 11.29 -13.71
CA SER A 342 -5.12 10.65 -12.46
C SER A 342 -4.51 9.25 -12.65
N PRO A 343 -3.48 9.08 -13.51
CA PRO A 343 -2.86 7.78 -13.69
C PRO A 343 -2.17 7.33 -12.42
N ASP A 344 -2.28 6.03 -12.10
CA ASP A 344 -1.51 5.36 -11.07
C ASP A 344 -0.93 4.04 -11.57
N TRP A 345 0.39 3.87 -11.45
CA TRP A 345 1.11 2.71 -11.95
C TRP A 345 1.10 1.58 -10.92
N ALA A 346 0.63 0.40 -11.32
CA ALA A 346 0.61 -0.76 -10.44
C ALA A 346 2.02 -1.20 -10.03
N SER A 347 2.19 -1.71 -8.82
CA SER A 347 3.46 -2.16 -8.24
C SER A 347 4.14 -3.29 -9.04
N ASP A 348 3.36 -4.05 -9.82
CA ASP A 348 3.87 -5.10 -10.72
C ASP A 348 4.41 -4.56 -12.08
N GLY A 349 4.26 -3.26 -12.33
CA GLY A 349 4.68 -2.61 -13.57
C GLY A 349 3.83 -2.94 -14.80
N ARG A 350 2.76 -3.72 -14.66
CA ARG A 350 1.99 -4.27 -15.79
C ARG A 350 0.78 -3.45 -16.16
N ARG A 351 0.21 -2.71 -15.21
CA ARG A 351 -1.03 -1.97 -15.41
C ARG A 351 -0.91 -0.54 -14.94
N ILE A 352 -1.63 0.35 -15.60
CA ILE A 352 -1.88 1.72 -15.15
C ILE A 352 -3.39 1.84 -14.95
N ALA A 353 -3.80 2.26 -13.75
CA ALA A 353 -5.17 2.69 -13.47
C ALA A 353 -5.31 4.17 -13.81
N TYR A 354 -6.47 4.59 -14.26
CA TYR A 354 -6.79 5.99 -14.54
C TYR A 354 -8.30 6.21 -14.48
N GLU A 355 -8.72 7.46 -14.35
CA GLU A 355 -10.12 7.84 -14.52
C GLU A 355 -10.38 8.24 -15.97
N SER A 356 -11.54 7.86 -16.50
CA SER A 356 -11.98 8.22 -17.83
C SER A 356 -13.43 8.70 -17.80
N ARG A 357 -13.72 9.81 -18.49
CA ARG A 357 -15.07 10.31 -18.59
C ARG A 357 -15.84 9.49 -19.64
N ILE A 358 -16.90 8.80 -19.20
CA ILE A 358 -17.77 7.94 -20.00
C ILE A 358 -19.21 8.37 -19.75
N ASP A 359 -19.95 8.71 -20.78
CA ASP A 359 -21.36 9.16 -20.69
C ASP A 359 -21.60 10.33 -19.72
N GLY A 360 -20.58 11.18 -19.52
CA GLY A 360 -20.63 12.33 -18.64
C GLY A 360 -20.08 12.13 -17.25
N ASP A 361 -19.93 10.88 -16.79
CA ASP A 361 -19.41 10.50 -15.48
C ASP A 361 -18.01 9.93 -15.56
N PHE A 362 -17.18 10.19 -14.53
CA PHE A 362 -15.87 9.56 -14.45
C PHE A 362 -15.97 8.11 -13.98
N GLN A 363 -15.20 7.24 -14.65
CA GLN A 363 -15.16 5.81 -14.37
C GLN A 363 -13.72 5.33 -14.23
N ILE A 364 -13.51 4.33 -13.37
CA ILE A 364 -12.18 3.72 -13.17
C ILE A 364 -11.90 2.72 -14.29
N MET A 365 -10.78 2.96 -14.94
CA MET A 365 -10.24 2.16 -16.03
C MET A 365 -8.85 1.64 -15.66
N THR A 366 -8.44 0.56 -16.29
CA THR A 366 -7.03 0.14 -16.34
C THR A 366 -6.59 -0.12 -17.76
N MET A 367 -5.29 0.00 -18.01
CA MET A 367 -4.63 -0.41 -19.23
C MET A 367 -3.50 -1.39 -18.92
N ASP A 368 -3.44 -2.51 -19.63
CA ASP A 368 -2.28 -3.42 -19.61
C ASP A 368 -1.16 -2.83 -20.48
N MET A 369 0.03 -2.70 -19.92
CA MET A 369 1.17 -2.05 -20.57
C MET A 369 1.82 -2.89 -21.69
N ARG A 370 1.46 -4.17 -21.82
CA ARG A 370 2.03 -5.07 -22.85
C ARG A 370 1.28 -4.98 -24.18
N ASP A 371 -0.05 -4.98 -24.11
CA ASP A 371 -0.92 -5.05 -25.29
C ASP A 371 -1.87 -3.86 -25.42
N ARG A 372 -1.82 -2.92 -24.48
CA ARG A 372 -2.67 -1.72 -24.38
C ARG A 372 -4.16 -2.01 -24.25
N SER A 373 -4.53 -3.24 -23.90
CA SER A 373 -5.93 -3.56 -23.63
C SER A 373 -6.44 -2.80 -22.41
N THR A 374 -7.67 -2.30 -22.52
CA THR A 374 -8.31 -1.51 -21.46
C THR A 374 -9.46 -2.28 -20.83
N LYS A 375 -9.69 -2.05 -19.53
CA LYS A 375 -10.82 -2.62 -18.79
C LYS A 375 -11.48 -1.56 -17.94
N GLN A 376 -12.80 -1.43 -18.05
CA GLN A 376 -13.63 -0.59 -17.19
C GLN A 376 -14.08 -1.40 -15.96
N TYR A 377 -14.06 -0.76 -14.78
CA TYR A 377 -14.44 -1.41 -13.52
C TYR A 377 -15.69 -0.81 -12.88
N THR A 378 -15.99 0.45 -13.15
CA THR A 378 -17.13 1.15 -12.54
C THR A 378 -18.07 1.71 -13.59
N SER A 379 -19.35 1.85 -13.22
CA SER A 379 -20.41 2.40 -14.08
C SER A 379 -21.39 3.30 -13.33
N ASP A 380 -21.43 3.26 -12.00
CA ASP A 380 -22.39 3.97 -11.18
C ASP A 380 -21.74 5.14 -10.45
N GLY A 381 -22.27 6.36 -10.67
CA GLY A 381 -21.80 7.61 -10.05
C GLY A 381 -20.47 8.09 -10.61
N GLN A 382 -19.92 9.14 -9.96
CA GLN A 382 -18.60 9.67 -10.26
C GLN A 382 -17.54 8.82 -9.54
N ASN A 383 -16.59 8.25 -10.26
CA ASN A 383 -15.53 7.41 -9.74
C ASN A 383 -14.18 7.97 -10.19
N GLU A 384 -13.37 8.45 -9.26
CA GLU A 384 -12.19 9.26 -9.53
C GLU A 384 -11.00 8.83 -8.64
N ASP A 385 -9.80 9.29 -9.02
CA ASP A 385 -8.55 9.18 -8.25
C ASP A 385 -8.22 7.73 -7.87
N PRO A 386 -8.07 6.78 -8.81
CA PRO A 386 -7.68 5.42 -8.48
C PRO A 386 -6.26 5.35 -7.96
N ALA A 387 -6.00 4.52 -6.94
CA ALA A 387 -4.65 4.21 -6.46
C ALA A 387 -4.52 2.72 -6.17
N TRP A 388 -3.48 2.08 -6.73
CA TRP A 388 -3.21 0.66 -6.55
C TRP A 388 -2.70 0.34 -5.15
N SER A 389 -3.11 -0.81 -4.63
CA SER A 389 -2.47 -1.44 -3.49
C SER A 389 -1.12 -2.07 -3.87
N PRO A 390 -0.24 -2.34 -2.89
CA PRO A 390 1.07 -2.93 -3.17
C PRO A 390 1.01 -4.37 -3.72
N ASP A 391 -0.14 -5.06 -3.63
CA ASP A 391 -0.35 -6.38 -4.21
C ASP A 391 -0.68 -6.34 -5.71
N ALA A 392 -0.82 -5.15 -6.31
CA ALA A 392 -1.25 -4.91 -7.68
C ALA A 392 -2.61 -5.55 -8.03
N ARG A 393 -3.44 -5.89 -7.03
CA ARG A 393 -4.73 -6.52 -7.19
C ARG A 393 -5.88 -5.61 -6.77
N HIS A 394 -5.72 -4.90 -5.65
CA HIS A 394 -6.75 -4.00 -5.16
C HIS A 394 -6.48 -2.56 -5.59
N MET A 395 -7.54 -1.78 -5.73
CA MET A 395 -7.49 -0.33 -5.96
C MET A 395 -8.41 0.37 -4.96
N VAL A 396 -7.95 1.48 -4.40
CA VAL A 396 -8.81 2.44 -3.72
C VAL A 396 -9.16 3.56 -4.69
N PHE A 397 -10.38 4.06 -4.63
CA PHE A 397 -10.86 5.18 -5.45
C PHE A 397 -11.95 5.96 -4.72
N SER A 398 -12.22 7.19 -5.13
CA SER A 398 -13.32 7.99 -4.62
C SER A 398 -14.58 7.79 -5.46
N SER A 399 -15.76 7.66 -4.81
CA SER A 399 -17.02 7.39 -5.51
C SER A 399 -18.20 8.12 -4.87
N THR A 400 -19.15 8.54 -5.70
CA THR A 400 -20.45 9.13 -5.28
C THR A 400 -21.60 8.14 -5.37
N ARG A 401 -21.37 6.85 -5.64
CA ARG A 401 -22.42 5.82 -5.85
C ARG A 401 -23.41 5.67 -4.70
N THR A 402 -23.04 6.06 -3.48
CA THR A 402 -23.92 6.06 -2.29
C THR A 402 -24.31 7.46 -1.84
N GLY A 403 -24.14 8.49 -2.69
CA GLY A 403 -24.43 9.89 -2.39
C GLY A 403 -23.17 10.70 -2.15
N PRO A 404 -22.89 11.19 -0.93
CA PRO A 404 -21.65 11.93 -0.66
C PRO A 404 -20.41 11.13 -1.00
N ARG A 405 -19.38 11.81 -1.51
CA ARG A 405 -18.12 11.17 -1.94
C ARG A 405 -17.46 10.40 -0.80
N GLN A 406 -17.14 9.13 -1.06
CA GLN A 406 -16.53 8.17 -0.15
C GLN A 406 -15.39 7.42 -0.84
N LEU A 407 -14.50 6.82 -0.06
CA LEU A 407 -13.52 5.87 -0.58
C LEU A 407 -14.12 4.47 -0.67
N TRP A 408 -13.80 3.81 -1.75
CA TRP A 408 -14.16 2.42 -2.05
C TRP A 408 -12.93 1.63 -2.41
N VAL A 409 -12.92 0.36 -2.08
CA VAL A 409 -11.88 -0.59 -2.51
C VAL A 409 -12.49 -1.55 -3.51
N LEU A 410 -11.78 -1.75 -4.61
CA LEU A 410 -12.12 -2.66 -5.71
C LEU A 410 -11.07 -3.75 -5.79
N ASP A 411 -11.47 -5.00 -5.90
CA ASP A 411 -10.62 -6.10 -6.36
C ASP A 411 -10.66 -6.16 -7.90
N ALA A 412 -9.53 -5.93 -8.55
CA ALA A 412 -9.44 -5.83 -10.01
C ALA A 412 -9.62 -7.19 -10.73
N GLU A 413 -9.53 -8.32 -10.01
CA GLU A 413 -9.73 -9.64 -10.59
C GLU A 413 -11.18 -10.10 -10.49
N SER A 414 -11.77 -10.01 -9.30
CA SER A 414 -13.15 -10.43 -9.06
C SER A 414 -14.19 -9.36 -9.41
N GLY A 415 -13.80 -8.07 -9.38
CA GLY A 415 -14.72 -6.94 -9.51
C GLY A 415 -15.49 -6.62 -8.23
N ARG A 416 -15.24 -7.34 -7.12
CA ARG A 416 -15.87 -7.07 -5.82
C ARG A 416 -15.46 -5.68 -5.33
N MET A 417 -16.45 -4.94 -4.81
CA MET A 417 -16.23 -3.61 -4.25
C MET A 417 -16.75 -3.53 -2.82
N ARG A 418 -16.03 -2.78 -1.98
CA ARG A 418 -16.47 -2.48 -0.62
C ARG A 418 -16.26 -1.00 -0.29
N GLN A 419 -17.15 -0.43 0.48
CA GLN A 419 -16.99 0.92 1.00
C GLN A 419 -15.94 0.91 2.11
N LEU A 420 -15.02 1.88 2.06
CA LEU A 420 -13.93 2.01 3.04
C LEU A 420 -14.24 3.11 4.07
N THR A 421 -14.75 4.26 3.64
CA THR A 421 -15.06 5.39 4.52
C THR A 421 -16.56 5.63 4.62
N HIS A 422 -16.98 6.21 5.77
CA HIS A 422 -18.38 6.56 6.03
C HIS A 422 -18.58 8.05 6.33
N ALA A 423 -17.49 8.81 6.53
CA ALA A 423 -17.52 10.26 6.67
C ALA A 423 -17.43 10.94 5.31
N ALA A 424 -18.31 11.91 5.04
CA ALA A 424 -18.44 12.56 3.75
C ALA A 424 -17.18 13.32 3.31
N GLY A 425 -16.92 13.33 1.99
CA GLY A 425 -15.89 14.17 1.36
C GLY A 425 -14.51 13.54 1.24
N ALA A 426 -14.37 12.24 1.46
CA ALA A 426 -13.10 11.52 1.27
C ALA A 426 -12.76 11.35 -0.22
N ARG A 427 -11.53 11.77 -0.64
CA ARG A 427 -11.05 11.74 -2.02
C ARG A 427 -9.53 11.77 -2.10
N LEU A 428 -8.96 11.66 -3.32
CA LEU A 428 -7.52 11.75 -3.59
C LEU A 428 -6.74 10.75 -2.69
N ALA A 429 -7.14 9.49 -2.78
CA ALA A 429 -6.56 8.45 -1.97
C ALA A 429 -5.18 8.02 -2.50
N ALA A 430 -4.30 7.61 -1.60
CA ALA A 430 -3.03 6.97 -1.93
C ALA A 430 -2.82 5.76 -1.01
N TRP A 431 -2.57 4.60 -1.60
CA TRP A 431 -2.32 3.36 -0.87
C TRP A 431 -0.86 3.26 -0.45
N SER A 432 -0.58 2.84 0.78
CA SER A 432 0.79 2.69 1.28
C SER A 432 1.49 1.45 0.69
N PRO A 433 2.81 1.40 0.69
CA PRO A 433 3.52 0.12 0.61
C PRO A 433 3.14 -0.76 1.82
N ILE A 434 3.55 -2.04 1.81
CA ILE A 434 3.43 -2.90 3.01
C ILE A 434 4.30 -2.29 4.12
N LEU A 435 3.65 -1.92 5.23
CA LEU A 435 4.30 -1.23 6.33
C LEU A 435 5.16 -2.22 7.14
N LYS A 436 6.44 -1.88 7.29
CA LYS A 436 7.39 -2.66 8.10
C LYS A 436 7.17 -2.41 9.60
N PRO A 437 7.64 -3.32 10.48
CA PRO A 437 7.60 -3.18 11.94
C PRO A 437 8.30 -1.94 12.44
#